data_ba5efeaa4f306289fbc88b648718f895
#
_entry.id   ba5efeaa4f306289fbc88b648718f895
#
_cell.length_a   1.000
_cell.length_b   1.000
_cell.length_c   1.000
_cell.angle_alpha   90.00
_cell.angle_beta   90.00
_cell.angle_gamma   90.00
#
_symmetry.space_group_name_H-M   'P 1'
#
loop_
_entity.id
_entity.type
_entity.pdbx_description
1 polymer ?
#
loop_
_entity_poly.entity_id
_entity_poly.type
_entity_poly.pdbx_seq_one_letter_code
_entity_poly.pdbx_strand_id
1 'polypeptide(L)'
;METVFISKFEYRGREYNLLEAVPFVVEYSDGMWLYSNDALGIMGWAFSRDEVLQELYSDFDFTYRNIGLEDESELNGKAIELKRELLRLFPQKNFK
;
A
#
# COMPACT_ATOMS: atom_id res chain seq x y z
N MET A 1 14.08 -13.75 7.59
CA MET A 1 12.78 -13.20 7.15
C MET A 1 13.00 -12.38 5.90
N GLU A 2 12.19 -12.61 4.87
CA GLU A 2 12.35 -11.92 3.60
C GLU A 2 11.63 -10.56 3.64
N THR A 3 12.20 -9.57 2.94
CA THR A 3 11.57 -8.27 2.76
C THR A 3 11.53 -7.98 1.26
N VAL A 4 10.39 -7.56 0.75
CA VAL A 4 10.27 -7.08 -0.62
C VAL A 4 10.04 -5.58 -0.60
N PHE A 5 10.51 -4.90 -1.65
CA PHE A 5 10.40 -3.44 -1.76
C PHE A 5 9.57 -3.10 -2.97
N ILE A 6 8.57 -2.23 -2.78
CA ILE A 6 7.70 -1.82 -3.87
C ILE A 6 7.86 -0.31 -4.07
N SER A 7 8.27 0.08 -5.28
CA SER A 7 8.46 1.50 -5.63
C SER A 7 7.50 1.94 -6.73
N LYS A 8 6.90 1.00 -7.44
CA LYS A 8 5.87 1.34 -8.43
C LYS A 8 5.00 0.12 -8.69
N PHE A 9 3.76 0.38 -9.07
CA PHE A 9 2.84 -0.69 -9.46
C PHE A 9 1.71 -0.09 -10.29
N GLU A 10 0.96 -0.96 -10.95
CA GLU A 10 -0.23 -0.56 -11.69
C GLU A 10 -1.42 -1.31 -11.11
N TYR A 11 -2.55 -0.63 -10.97
CA TYR A 11 -3.78 -1.24 -10.50
C TYR A 11 -4.96 -0.59 -11.21
N ARG A 12 -5.74 -1.38 -11.92
CA ARG A 12 -6.92 -0.94 -12.67
C ARG A 12 -6.63 0.25 -13.60
N GLY A 13 -5.51 0.14 -14.33
CA GLY A 13 -5.12 1.14 -15.30
C GLY A 13 -4.48 2.39 -14.72
N ARG A 14 -4.29 2.45 -13.39
CA ARG A 14 -3.59 3.56 -12.75
C ARG A 14 -2.17 3.16 -12.44
N GLU A 15 -1.23 4.04 -12.78
CA GLU A 15 0.16 3.85 -12.40
C GLU A 15 0.45 4.59 -11.11
N TYR A 16 1.08 3.87 -10.19
CA TYR A 16 1.50 4.42 -8.90
C TYR A 16 3.02 4.41 -8.86
N ASN A 17 3.62 5.59 -8.84
CA ASN A 17 5.07 5.73 -8.73
C ASN A 17 5.37 6.35 -7.37
N LEU A 18 5.92 5.54 -6.47
CA LEU A 18 6.19 5.96 -5.10
C LEU A 18 7.47 6.77 -5.04
N LEU A 19 7.52 7.74 -4.15
CA LEU A 19 8.70 8.59 -3.96
C LEU A 19 9.92 7.76 -3.54
N GLU A 20 9.68 6.71 -2.77
CA GLU A 20 10.72 5.79 -2.34
C GLU A 20 10.15 4.39 -2.24
N ALA A 21 11.01 3.38 -2.24
CA ALA A 21 10.57 1.99 -2.12
C ALA A 21 10.02 1.74 -0.71
N VAL A 22 8.86 1.10 -0.67
CA VAL A 22 8.19 0.75 0.60
C VAL A 22 8.47 -0.71 0.92
N PRO A 23 8.99 -1.02 2.11
CA PRO A 23 9.29 -2.41 2.47
C PRO A 23 8.05 -3.16 2.94
N PHE A 24 7.99 -4.43 2.57
CA PHE A 24 6.95 -5.34 3.05
C PHE A 24 7.61 -6.60 3.59
N VAL A 25 7.27 -6.94 4.82
CA VAL A 25 7.74 -8.18 5.44
C VAL A 25 6.99 -9.34 4.82
N VAL A 26 7.71 -10.39 4.45
CA VAL A 26 7.12 -11.57 3.81
C VAL A 26 7.08 -12.71 4.82
N GLU A 27 5.91 -13.28 4.99
CA GLU A 27 5.71 -14.46 5.82
C GLU A 27 5.00 -15.52 5.01
N TYR A 28 5.33 -16.78 5.29
CA TYR A 28 4.67 -17.93 4.66
C TYR A 28 4.28 -18.90 5.75
N SER A 29 3.00 -19.25 5.81
CA SER A 29 2.48 -20.17 6.81
C SER A 29 1.24 -20.86 6.27
N ASP A 30 1.17 -22.18 6.45
CA ASP A 30 0.02 -23.00 6.07
C ASP A 30 -0.39 -22.82 4.60
N GLY A 31 0.60 -22.73 3.71
CA GLY A 31 0.35 -22.61 2.29
C GLY A 31 0.01 -21.20 1.84
N MET A 32 0.02 -20.24 2.74
CA MET A 32 -0.35 -18.86 2.42
C MET A 32 0.83 -17.91 2.56
N TRP A 33 0.90 -16.95 1.64
CA TRP A 33 1.87 -15.87 1.68
C TRP A 33 1.20 -14.64 2.26
N LEU A 34 1.93 -13.91 3.12
CA LEU A 34 1.47 -12.65 3.69
C LEU A 34 2.58 -11.61 3.50
N TYR A 35 2.24 -10.50 2.86
CA TYR A 35 3.14 -9.35 2.73
C TYR A 35 2.51 -8.21 3.51
N SER A 36 3.26 -7.58 4.40
CA SER A 36 2.68 -6.52 5.24
C SER A 36 3.64 -5.40 5.54
N ASN A 37 3.06 -4.20 5.69
CA ASN A 37 3.76 -3.04 6.22
C ASN A 37 2.86 -2.46 7.31
N ASP A 38 3.24 -2.66 8.56
CA ASP A 38 2.41 -2.25 9.70
C ASP A 38 2.31 -0.74 9.84
N ALA A 39 3.36 -0.01 9.48
CA ALA A 39 3.36 1.44 9.58
C ALA A 39 2.28 2.08 8.70
N LEU A 40 2.06 1.51 7.52
CA LEU A 40 1.03 2.00 6.60
C LEU A 40 -0.29 1.25 6.75
N GLY A 41 -0.30 0.15 7.49
CA GLY A 41 -1.48 -0.69 7.62
C GLY A 41 -1.87 -1.36 6.32
N ILE A 42 -0.91 -1.60 5.43
CA ILE A 42 -1.16 -2.20 4.12
C ILE A 42 -0.66 -3.63 4.12
N MET A 43 -1.51 -4.56 3.65
CA MET A 43 -1.16 -5.97 3.61
C MET A 43 -1.87 -6.67 2.47
N GLY A 44 -1.30 -7.80 2.04
CA GLY A 44 -1.93 -8.70 1.09
C GLY A 44 -1.59 -10.13 1.47
N TRP A 45 -2.51 -11.05 1.23
CA TRP A 45 -2.28 -12.46 1.49
C TRP A 45 -3.03 -13.32 0.49
N ALA A 46 -2.39 -14.42 0.08
CA ALA A 46 -2.94 -15.33 -0.90
C ALA A 46 -2.13 -16.62 -0.93
N PHE A 47 -2.57 -17.58 -1.74
CA PHE A 47 -1.88 -18.86 -1.84
C PHE A 47 -0.66 -18.84 -2.77
N SER A 48 -0.53 -17.82 -3.60
CA SER A 48 0.65 -17.66 -4.47
C SER A 48 1.22 -16.25 -4.34
N ARG A 49 2.50 -16.09 -4.66
CA ARG A 49 3.17 -14.78 -4.55
C ARG A 49 2.61 -13.78 -5.57
N ASP A 50 2.23 -14.24 -6.75
CA ASP A 50 1.64 -13.34 -7.75
C ASP A 50 0.29 -12.80 -7.29
N GLU A 51 -0.53 -13.66 -6.68
CA GLU A 51 -1.81 -13.23 -6.15
C GLU A 51 -1.65 -12.27 -4.97
N VAL A 52 -0.64 -12.50 -4.12
CA VAL A 52 -0.36 -11.59 -3.00
C VAL A 52 -0.07 -10.18 -3.50
N LEU A 53 0.70 -10.06 -4.58
CA LEU A 53 1.02 -8.74 -5.14
C LEU A 53 -0.23 -8.02 -5.60
N GLN A 54 -1.16 -8.73 -6.23
CA GLN A 54 -2.42 -8.12 -6.66
C GLN A 54 -3.26 -7.66 -5.47
N GLU A 55 -3.33 -8.47 -4.42
CA GLU A 55 -4.03 -8.08 -3.19
C GLU A 55 -3.37 -6.86 -2.55
N LEU A 56 -2.04 -6.83 -2.55
CA LEU A 56 -1.29 -5.73 -1.98
C LEU A 56 -1.54 -4.42 -2.74
N TYR A 57 -1.52 -4.47 -4.07
CA TYR A 57 -1.77 -3.30 -4.90
C TYR A 57 -3.21 -2.80 -4.71
N SER A 58 -4.15 -3.71 -4.57
CA SER A 58 -5.54 -3.37 -4.29
C SER A 58 -5.66 -2.63 -2.95
N ASP A 59 -4.97 -3.10 -1.92
CA ASP A 59 -5.02 -2.48 -0.61
C ASP A 59 -4.33 -1.11 -0.61
N PHE A 60 -3.22 -0.97 -1.33
CA PHE A 60 -2.57 0.31 -1.53
C PHE A 60 -3.52 1.31 -2.16
N ASP A 61 -4.17 0.91 -3.26
CA ASP A 61 -5.10 1.77 -3.98
C ASP A 61 -6.28 2.17 -3.09
N PHE A 62 -6.85 1.19 -2.39
CA PHE A 62 -7.96 1.42 -1.47
C PHE A 62 -7.58 2.41 -0.38
N THR A 63 -6.43 2.18 0.27
CA THR A 63 -5.97 3.00 1.38
C THR A 63 -5.67 4.44 0.91
N TYR A 64 -5.02 4.58 -0.24
CA TYR A 64 -4.74 5.91 -0.78
C TYR A 64 -6.03 6.68 -1.06
N ARG A 65 -7.01 6.03 -1.71
CA ARG A 65 -8.25 6.72 -2.07
C ARG A 65 -9.12 7.03 -0.87
N ASN A 66 -9.11 6.18 0.14
CA ASN A 66 -9.99 6.36 1.31
C ASN A 66 -9.37 7.15 2.45
N ILE A 67 -8.04 7.19 2.53
CA ILE A 67 -7.33 7.95 3.56
C ILE A 67 -6.58 9.11 2.93
N GLY A 68 -5.78 8.82 1.88
CA GLY A 68 -4.90 9.82 1.27
C GLY A 68 -5.66 10.98 0.65
N LEU A 69 -6.80 10.72 0.03
CA LEU A 69 -7.60 11.74 -0.65
C LEU A 69 -8.76 12.27 0.18
N GLU A 70 -8.96 11.73 1.39
CA GLU A 70 -10.06 12.17 2.26
C GLU A 70 -9.72 13.49 2.94
N ASP A 71 -10.76 14.29 3.24
CA ASP A 71 -10.61 15.55 3.95
C ASP A 71 -10.16 15.24 5.39
N GLU A 72 -9.18 16.00 5.89
CA GLU A 72 -8.67 15.79 7.25
C GLU A 72 -9.75 15.95 8.32
N SER A 73 -10.78 16.75 8.06
CA SER A 73 -11.88 16.93 8.99
C SER A 73 -12.66 15.63 9.24
N GLU A 74 -12.56 14.67 8.31
CA GLU A 74 -13.24 13.38 8.44
C GLU A 74 -12.36 12.29 9.03
N LEU A 75 -11.13 12.62 9.42
CA LEU A 75 -10.14 11.65 9.90
C LEU A 75 -9.76 11.90 11.35
N ASN A 76 -9.46 10.83 12.09
CA ASN A 76 -8.88 10.96 13.42
C ASN A 76 -7.37 11.20 13.33
N GLY A 77 -6.72 11.44 14.47
CA GLY A 77 -5.30 11.79 14.51
C GLY A 77 -4.38 10.81 13.80
N LYS A 78 -4.58 9.50 14.01
CA LYS A 78 -3.76 8.48 13.36
C LYS A 78 -4.00 8.43 11.87
N ALA A 79 -5.25 8.60 11.45
CA ALA A 79 -5.59 8.60 10.03
C ALA A 79 -5.01 9.83 9.32
N ILE A 80 -4.94 10.97 10.01
CA ILE A 80 -4.30 12.17 9.47
C ILE A 80 -2.81 11.94 9.25
N GLU A 81 -2.13 11.30 10.21
CA GLU A 81 -0.72 10.95 10.06
C GLU A 81 -0.50 10.02 8.87
N LEU A 82 -1.36 9.02 8.73
CA LEU A 82 -1.29 8.08 7.61
C LEU A 82 -1.55 8.80 6.29
N LYS A 83 -2.54 9.69 6.25
CA LYS A 83 -2.83 10.49 5.05
C LYS A 83 -1.59 11.27 4.62
N ARG A 84 -0.91 11.92 5.56
CA ARG A 84 0.27 12.73 5.25
C ARG A 84 1.40 11.87 4.69
N GLU A 85 1.59 10.68 5.26
CA GLU A 85 2.60 9.76 4.75
C GLU A 85 2.24 9.25 3.35
N LEU A 86 0.97 8.93 3.10
CA LEU A 86 0.52 8.48 1.79
C LEU A 86 0.71 9.58 0.74
N LEU A 87 0.37 10.84 1.08
CA LEU A 87 0.55 11.94 0.16
C LEU A 87 2.02 12.22 -0.12
N ARG A 88 2.90 11.97 0.85
CA ARG A 88 4.34 12.08 0.64
C ARG A 88 4.84 11.01 -0.33
N LEU A 89 4.36 9.78 -0.17
CA LEU A 89 4.78 8.64 -0.98
C LEU A 89 4.18 8.66 -2.39
N PHE A 90 2.97 9.18 -2.53
CA PHE A 90 2.23 9.21 -3.81
C PHE A 90 2.13 10.65 -4.32
N PRO A 91 3.14 11.16 -5.07
CA PRO A 91 3.05 12.51 -5.60
C PRO A 91 1.79 12.71 -6.44
N GLN A 92 1.13 13.86 -6.25
CA GLN A 92 -0.15 14.16 -6.88
C GLN A 92 -0.14 14.01 -8.41
N LYS A 93 0.96 14.30 -9.04
CA LYS A 93 1.09 14.23 -10.50
C LYS A 93 0.85 12.82 -11.05
N ASN A 94 0.90 11.79 -10.21
CA ASN A 94 0.65 10.42 -10.63
C ASN A 94 -0.84 10.13 -10.86
N PHE A 95 -1.71 11.07 -10.55
CA PHE A 95 -3.15 10.86 -10.56
C PHE A 95 -3.90 11.78 -11.51
N LYS A 96 -3.25 12.13 -12.55
CA LYS A 96 -3.89 12.92 -13.61
C LYS A 96 -4.69 12.04 -14.54
#